data_cd3676ddaac811a92e5143e2efe3f7d1
#
_entry.id   cd3676ddaac811a92e5143e2efe3f7d1
#
_cell.length_a   1.000
_cell.length_b   1.000
_cell.length_c   1.000
_cell.angle_alpha   90.00
_cell.angle_beta   90.00
_cell.angle_gamma   90.00
#
_symmetry.space_group_name_H-M   'P 1'
#
loop_
_entity.id
_entity.type
_entity.pdbx_description
1 polymer ?
#
loop_
_entity_poly.entity_id
_entity_poly.type
_entity_poly.pdbx_seq_one_letter_code
_entity_poly.pdbx_strand_id
1 'polypeptide(L)'
;MNVRRYRHADAELWNAFLKSTKNATFLFNRNFMDYHADRFTDCSLLFFENDKLRALFPANWEKEERRVCSHRGLTYGGLLMAADVTAAEVLDMFRLLTAWYRKELGAVSLLYKPIPYIYAAYPAEEDLYALFRSGAVLCTRAVSSVVPLDVPLAMRTLRLRGEKKALQNDLYIDRLGDNDG
;
A
#
# COMPACT_ATOMS: atom_id res chain seq x y z
N MET A 1 19.19 13.18 1.39
CA MET A 1 18.26 12.15 0.87
C MET A 1 18.21 12.23 -0.65
N ASN A 2 18.12 11.09 -1.36
CA ASN A 2 17.93 11.03 -2.81
C ASN A 2 16.74 10.10 -3.14
N VAL A 3 16.22 10.20 -4.38
CA VAL A 3 15.10 9.41 -4.87
C VAL A 3 15.41 8.88 -6.26
N ARG A 4 15.03 7.65 -6.52
CA ARG A 4 15.09 7.07 -7.87
C ARG A 4 13.88 6.20 -8.18
N ARG A 5 13.59 6.03 -9.46
CA ARG A 5 12.53 5.14 -9.93
C ARG A 5 12.90 3.68 -9.70
N TYR A 6 11.90 2.89 -9.33
CA TYR A 6 11.98 1.43 -9.27
C TYR A 6 12.29 0.85 -10.66
N ARG A 7 13.09 -0.20 -10.68
CA ARG A 7 13.37 -1.04 -11.84
C ARG A 7 13.14 -2.50 -11.44
N HIS A 8 12.81 -3.35 -12.39
CA HIS A 8 12.55 -4.76 -12.09
C HIS A 8 13.72 -5.47 -11.35
N ALA A 9 14.95 -5.07 -11.63
CA ALA A 9 16.13 -5.55 -10.89
C ALA A 9 16.13 -5.18 -9.40
N ASP A 10 15.28 -4.27 -8.96
CA ASP A 10 15.15 -3.87 -7.54
C ASP A 10 14.14 -4.72 -6.77
N ALA A 11 13.50 -5.72 -7.40
CA ALA A 11 12.41 -6.49 -6.78
C ALA A 11 12.84 -7.19 -5.49
N GLU A 12 14.02 -7.78 -5.46
CA GLU A 12 14.56 -8.43 -4.27
C GLU A 12 14.84 -7.43 -3.14
N LEU A 13 15.49 -6.30 -3.47
CA LEU A 13 15.74 -5.21 -2.53
C LEU A 13 14.42 -4.65 -1.96
N TRP A 14 13.43 -4.44 -2.84
CA TRP A 14 12.10 -4.00 -2.46
C TRP A 14 11.44 -4.96 -1.48
N ASN A 15 11.36 -6.24 -1.83
CA ASN A 15 10.72 -7.27 -1.00
C ASN A 15 11.45 -7.50 0.33
N ALA A 16 12.78 -7.43 0.34
CA ALA A 16 13.57 -7.51 1.57
C ALA A 16 13.26 -6.32 2.51
N PHE A 17 13.17 -5.11 1.95
CA PHE A 17 12.88 -3.90 2.72
C PHE A 17 11.51 -3.94 3.38
N LEU A 18 10.48 -4.51 2.74
CA LEU A 18 9.13 -4.60 3.33
C LEU A 18 9.11 -5.22 4.72
N LYS A 19 10.01 -6.18 4.98
CA LYS A 19 10.12 -6.86 6.28
C LYS A 19 10.57 -5.95 7.43
N SER A 20 11.19 -4.83 7.10
CA SER A 20 11.71 -3.84 8.06
C SER A 20 10.89 -2.55 8.12
N THR A 21 9.79 -2.48 7.38
CA THR A 21 8.92 -1.31 7.40
C THR A 21 7.94 -1.35 8.56
N LYS A 22 7.53 -0.18 9.03
CA LYS A 22 6.53 -0.06 10.10
C LYS A 22 5.08 -0.21 9.62
N ASN A 23 4.83 -0.15 8.30
CA ASN A 23 3.46 -0.06 7.77
C ASN A 23 3.22 -0.86 6.48
N ALA A 24 4.11 -1.77 6.10
CA ALA A 24 3.87 -2.60 4.92
C ALA A 24 2.92 -3.77 5.21
N THR A 25 2.21 -4.18 4.17
CA THR A 25 1.42 -5.41 4.12
C THR A 25 1.84 -6.26 2.92
N PHE A 26 1.31 -7.47 2.80
CA PHE A 26 1.60 -8.37 1.68
C PHE A 26 1.25 -7.76 0.30
N LEU A 27 0.30 -6.82 0.24
CA LEU A 27 -0.12 -6.15 -1.00
C LEU A 27 1.05 -5.45 -1.70
N PHE A 28 2.09 -5.07 -0.96
CA PHE A 28 3.25 -4.36 -1.50
C PHE A 28 4.38 -5.28 -1.97
N ASN A 29 4.25 -6.59 -1.77
CA ASN A 29 5.20 -7.55 -2.34
C ASN A 29 5.17 -7.48 -3.87
N ARG A 30 6.34 -7.41 -4.52
CA ARG A 30 6.42 -7.28 -5.97
C ARG A 30 5.80 -8.45 -6.70
N ASN A 31 5.90 -9.67 -6.16
CA ASN A 31 5.23 -10.83 -6.78
C ASN A 31 3.72 -10.66 -6.83
N PHE A 32 3.13 -9.95 -5.84
CA PHE A 32 1.70 -9.63 -5.83
C PHE A 32 1.38 -8.41 -6.72
N MET A 33 2.17 -7.33 -6.60
CA MET A 33 1.94 -6.10 -7.37
C MET A 33 2.08 -6.34 -8.88
N ASP A 34 3.10 -7.09 -9.27
CA ASP A 34 3.47 -7.31 -10.67
C ASP A 34 2.55 -8.33 -11.37
N TYR A 35 1.66 -9.02 -10.63
CA TYR A 35 0.64 -9.89 -11.22
C TYR A 35 -0.28 -9.17 -12.23
N HIS A 36 -0.48 -7.88 -12.05
CA HIS A 36 -1.25 -7.03 -12.96
C HIS A 36 -0.41 -5.92 -13.60
N ALA A 37 0.87 -6.15 -13.79
CA ALA A 37 1.79 -5.15 -14.36
C ALA A 37 1.40 -4.70 -15.77
N ASP A 38 0.69 -5.54 -16.52
CA ASP A 38 0.13 -5.23 -17.84
C ASP A 38 -0.91 -4.09 -17.81
N ARG A 39 -1.57 -3.87 -16.67
CA ARG A 39 -2.65 -2.87 -16.50
C ARG A 39 -2.18 -1.52 -15.98
N PHE A 40 -0.99 -1.46 -15.39
CA PHE A 40 -0.52 -0.27 -14.68
C PHE A 40 0.90 0.12 -15.10
N THR A 41 1.07 1.34 -15.57
CA THR A 41 2.40 1.89 -15.83
C THR A 41 3.08 2.22 -14.50
N ASP A 42 3.93 1.32 -14.02
CA ASP A 42 4.66 1.50 -12.75
C ASP A 42 5.55 2.75 -12.81
N CYS A 43 5.45 3.57 -11.79
CA CYS A 43 6.32 4.72 -11.55
C CYS A 43 6.73 4.81 -10.07
N SER A 44 6.79 3.67 -9.40
CA SER A 44 7.19 3.56 -8.00
C SER A 44 8.59 4.15 -7.75
N LEU A 45 8.79 4.66 -6.53
CA LEU A 45 10.01 5.32 -6.12
C LEU A 45 10.66 4.63 -4.92
N LEU A 46 11.99 4.69 -4.88
CA LEU A 46 12.83 4.29 -3.75
C LEU A 46 13.57 5.53 -3.20
N PHE A 47 13.55 5.68 -1.88
CA PHE A 47 14.19 6.79 -1.18
C PHE A 47 15.40 6.29 -0.39
N PHE A 48 16.53 6.92 -0.62
CA PHE A 48 17.79 6.56 0.01
C PHE A 48 18.38 7.72 0.81
N GLU A 49 19.01 7.40 1.91
CA GLU A 49 19.88 8.32 2.64
C GLU A 49 21.19 7.60 2.98
N ASN A 50 22.33 8.16 2.55
CA ASN A 50 23.65 7.55 2.71
C ASN A 50 23.65 6.07 2.26
N ASP A 51 23.11 5.80 1.06
CA ASP A 51 22.95 4.48 0.45
C ASP A 51 22.03 3.49 1.22
N LYS A 52 21.46 3.91 2.35
CA LYS A 52 20.46 3.13 3.08
C LYS A 52 19.07 3.42 2.53
N LEU A 53 18.32 2.37 2.18
CA LEU A 53 16.92 2.49 1.78
C LEU A 53 16.09 2.90 2.99
N ARG A 54 15.32 4.01 2.86
CA ARG A 54 14.54 4.61 3.94
C ARG A 54 13.06 4.46 3.74
N ALA A 55 12.62 4.54 2.47
CA ALA A 55 11.20 4.37 2.15
C ALA A 55 10.99 3.89 0.72
N LEU A 56 9.81 3.34 0.47
CA LEU A 56 9.29 2.98 -0.84
C LEU A 56 7.97 3.71 -1.07
N PHE A 57 7.74 4.11 -2.32
CA PHE A 57 6.44 4.65 -2.71
C PHE A 57 5.90 3.86 -3.91
N PRO A 58 5.00 2.89 -3.69
CA PRO A 58 4.32 2.19 -4.76
C PRO A 58 3.41 3.16 -5.52
N ALA A 59 3.58 3.27 -6.83
CA ALA A 59 2.81 4.20 -7.63
C ALA A 59 2.66 3.75 -9.08
N ASN A 60 1.56 4.14 -9.70
CA ASN A 60 1.35 4.05 -11.14
C ASN A 60 1.05 5.41 -11.75
N TRP A 61 1.41 5.54 -13.03
CA TRP A 61 1.20 6.71 -13.84
C TRP A 61 -0.06 6.58 -14.69
N GLU A 62 -0.94 7.59 -14.66
CA GLU A 62 -2.12 7.76 -15.51
C GLU A 62 -1.83 8.90 -16.49
N LYS A 63 -1.44 8.53 -17.69
CA LYS A 63 -0.89 9.47 -18.68
C LYS A 63 -1.90 10.50 -19.15
N GLU A 64 -3.13 10.08 -19.39
CA GLU A 64 -4.20 10.95 -19.91
C GLU A 64 -4.59 12.02 -18.89
N GLU A 65 -4.71 11.66 -17.64
CA GLU A 65 -5.02 12.58 -16.53
C GLU A 65 -3.79 13.32 -16.01
N ARG A 66 -2.60 12.97 -16.49
CA ARG A 66 -1.32 13.47 -15.97
C ARG A 66 -1.24 13.34 -14.44
N ARG A 67 -1.71 12.21 -13.94
CA ARG A 67 -1.85 11.94 -12.51
C ARG A 67 -1.01 10.74 -12.09
N VAL A 68 -0.38 10.86 -10.94
CA VAL A 68 0.22 9.73 -10.23
C VAL A 68 -0.78 9.22 -9.19
N CYS A 69 -0.94 7.90 -9.11
CA CYS A 69 -1.71 7.26 -8.04
C CYS A 69 -0.79 6.44 -7.16
N SER A 70 -0.99 6.47 -5.84
CA SER A 70 -0.30 5.56 -4.92
C SER A 70 -0.85 4.15 -5.06
N HIS A 71 -0.61 3.57 -6.20
CA HIS A 71 -0.98 2.33 -6.85
C HIS A 71 -2.47 2.03 -6.95
N ARG A 72 -3.06 2.28 -8.13
CA ARG A 72 -4.50 2.14 -8.39
C ARG A 72 -4.99 0.69 -8.26
N GLY A 73 -4.17 -0.28 -8.58
CA GLY A 73 -4.49 -1.71 -8.48
C GLY A 73 -4.50 -2.28 -7.07
N LEU A 74 -4.10 -1.49 -6.06
CA LEU A 74 -4.13 -1.91 -4.65
C LEU A 74 -5.29 -1.23 -3.91
N THR A 75 -5.79 -1.88 -2.86
CA THR A 75 -6.85 -1.32 -2.00
C THR A 75 -6.40 -0.02 -1.34
N TYR A 76 -5.18 0.03 -0.88
CA TYR A 76 -4.50 1.19 -0.31
C TYR A 76 -3.04 1.22 -0.81
N GLY A 77 -2.41 2.35 -0.68
CA GLY A 77 -1.03 2.56 -1.11
C GLY A 77 -0.30 3.43 -0.08
N GLY A 78 0.50 4.38 -0.56
CA GLY A 78 1.18 5.33 0.32
C GLY A 78 2.64 5.01 0.55
N LEU A 79 3.27 5.81 1.40
CA LEU A 79 4.69 5.70 1.69
C LEU A 79 4.94 4.54 2.67
N LEU A 80 5.79 3.60 2.27
CA LEU A 80 6.25 2.48 3.10
C LEU A 80 7.55 2.89 3.78
N MET A 81 7.54 3.01 5.09
CA MET A 81 8.59 3.67 5.85
C MET A 81 9.39 2.67 6.67
N ALA A 82 10.72 2.81 6.71
CA ALA A 82 11.55 2.09 7.69
C ALA A 82 11.11 2.44 9.12
N ALA A 83 11.38 1.53 10.05
CA ALA A 83 10.91 1.64 11.43
C ALA A 83 11.34 2.94 12.13
N ASP A 84 12.52 3.45 11.81
CA ASP A 84 13.15 4.62 12.41
C ASP A 84 12.99 5.91 11.61
N VAL A 85 12.15 5.92 10.57
CA VAL A 85 11.88 7.13 9.78
C VAL A 85 11.10 8.15 10.60
N THR A 86 11.56 9.40 10.56
CA THR A 86 10.96 10.52 11.28
C THR A 86 10.03 11.36 10.42
N ALA A 87 9.16 12.15 11.04
CA ALA A 87 8.28 13.07 10.32
C ALA A 87 9.05 14.11 9.47
N ALA A 88 10.22 14.54 9.90
CA ALA A 88 11.07 15.44 9.12
C ALA A 88 11.54 14.79 7.82
N GLU A 89 12.02 13.54 7.88
CA GLU A 89 12.41 12.79 6.69
C GLU A 89 11.20 12.57 5.74
N VAL A 90 10.02 12.31 6.28
CA VAL A 90 8.81 12.14 5.46
C VAL A 90 8.44 13.44 4.74
N LEU A 91 8.56 14.60 5.39
CA LEU A 91 8.37 15.90 4.72
C LEU A 91 9.34 16.07 3.55
N ASP A 92 10.61 15.69 3.73
CA ASP A 92 11.60 15.75 2.65
C ASP A 92 11.30 14.74 1.53
N MET A 93 10.85 13.53 1.87
CA MET A 93 10.38 12.55 0.88
C MET A 93 9.22 13.10 0.05
N PHE A 94 8.25 13.77 0.66
CA PHE A 94 7.12 14.38 -0.07
C PHE A 94 7.57 15.51 -1.00
N ARG A 95 8.54 16.32 -0.61
CA ARG A 95 9.14 17.32 -1.49
C ARG A 95 9.83 16.66 -2.68
N LEU A 96 10.63 15.62 -2.43
CA LEU A 96 11.36 14.89 -3.46
C LEU A 96 10.41 14.18 -4.42
N LEU A 97 9.39 13.45 -3.93
CA LEU A 97 8.45 12.74 -4.80
C LEU A 97 7.65 13.68 -5.69
N THR A 98 7.17 14.80 -5.14
CA THR A 98 6.40 15.77 -5.92
C THR A 98 7.27 16.47 -6.98
N ALA A 99 8.49 16.82 -6.63
CA ALA A 99 9.45 17.40 -7.56
C ALA A 99 9.82 16.40 -8.68
N TRP A 100 10.07 15.13 -8.31
CA TRP A 100 10.42 14.07 -9.25
C TRP A 100 9.29 13.82 -10.25
N TYR A 101 8.07 13.60 -9.77
CA TYR A 101 6.94 13.32 -10.66
C TYR A 101 6.59 14.49 -11.57
N ARG A 102 6.71 15.72 -11.08
CA ARG A 102 6.53 16.91 -11.90
C ARG A 102 7.58 17.00 -12.99
N LYS A 103 8.85 16.80 -12.65
CA LYS A 103 9.97 16.91 -13.58
C LYS A 103 10.00 15.79 -14.60
N GLU A 104 9.90 14.54 -14.14
CA GLU A 104 10.14 13.36 -14.99
C GLU A 104 8.90 12.92 -15.78
N LEU A 105 7.70 13.12 -15.24
CA LEU A 105 6.44 12.69 -15.87
C LEU A 105 5.55 13.87 -16.29
N GLY A 106 5.86 15.09 -15.89
CA GLY A 106 4.97 16.23 -16.08
C GLY A 106 3.65 16.09 -15.30
N ALA A 107 3.67 15.38 -14.17
CA ALA A 107 2.49 15.16 -13.36
C ALA A 107 1.92 16.48 -12.80
N VAL A 108 0.61 16.63 -12.88
CA VAL A 108 -0.12 17.79 -12.36
C VAL A 108 -0.85 17.49 -11.05
N SER A 109 -1.06 16.20 -10.74
CA SER A 109 -1.73 15.77 -9.52
C SER A 109 -1.20 14.43 -9.01
N LEU A 110 -1.36 14.21 -7.71
CA LEU A 110 -1.07 12.96 -7.02
C LEU A 110 -2.31 12.54 -6.23
N LEU A 111 -2.82 11.34 -6.52
CA LEU A 111 -3.85 10.70 -5.71
C LEU A 111 -3.18 9.77 -4.71
N TYR A 112 -3.23 10.13 -3.44
CA TYR A 112 -2.64 9.37 -2.35
C TYR A 112 -3.74 8.60 -1.60
N LYS A 113 -3.56 7.28 -1.48
CA LYS A 113 -4.46 6.39 -0.72
C LYS A 113 -3.72 5.92 0.54
N PRO A 114 -3.92 6.55 1.70
CA PRO A 114 -3.17 6.20 2.90
C PRO A 114 -3.42 4.75 3.32
N ILE A 115 -2.39 4.14 3.89
CA ILE A 115 -2.49 2.81 4.50
C ILE A 115 -3.30 2.95 5.78
N PRO A 116 -4.36 2.15 6.00
CA PRO A 116 -5.10 2.19 7.26
C PRO A 116 -4.18 1.91 8.44
N TYR A 117 -4.23 2.73 9.48
CA TYR A 117 -3.35 2.66 10.66
C TYR A 117 -3.36 1.30 11.37
N ILE A 118 -4.49 0.55 11.26
CA ILE A 118 -4.64 -0.78 11.86
C ILE A 118 -3.69 -1.83 11.31
N TYR A 119 -3.07 -1.58 10.14
CA TYR A 119 -2.10 -2.48 9.51
C TYR A 119 -0.65 -2.11 9.86
N ALA A 120 -0.44 -1.00 10.52
CA ALA A 120 0.90 -0.61 10.95
C ALA A 120 1.31 -1.41 12.19
N ALA A 121 2.59 -1.78 12.28
CA ALA A 121 3.15 -2.47 13.44
C ALA A 121 3.10 -1.60 14.71
N TYR A 122 3.10 -0.28 14.54
CA TYR A 122 2.87 0.75 15.55
C TYR A 122 2.41 2.04 14.84
N PRO A 123 1.89 3.06 15.55
CA PRO A 123 1.38 4.28 14.93
C PRO A 123 2.37 4.88 13.93
N ALA A 124 1.93 5.12 12.70
CA ALA A 124 2.74 5.52 11.56
C ALA A 124 1.93 6.45 10.65
N GLU A 125 1.69 7.69 11.11
CA GLU A 125 0.85 8.68 10.44
C GLU A 125 1.65 9.91 9.97
N GLU A 126 2.97 9.78 9.86
CA GLU A 126 3.85 10.87 9.41
C GLU A 126 3.51 11.32 7.98
N ASP A 127 3.02 10.40 7.15
CA ASP A 127 2.56 10.69 5.80
C ASP A 127 1.28 11.53 5.79
N LEU A 128 0.35 11.31 6.74
CA LEU A 128 -0.84 12.15 6.89
C LEU A 128 -0.47 13.58 7.29
N TYR A 129 0.52 13.74 8.16
CA TYR A 129 1.05 15.05 8.49
C TYR A 129 1.72 15.73 7.28
N ALA A 130 2.48 14.97 6.49
CA ALA A 130 3.12 15.49 5.29
C ALA A 130 2.09 15.89 4.22
N LEU A 131 1.01 15.13 4.05
CA LEU A 131 -0.12 15.49 3.18
C LEU A 131 -0.76 16.81 3.62
N PHE A 132 -1.05 16.96 4.92
CA PHE A 132 -1.57 18.22 5.48
C PHE A 132 -0.64 19.40 5.20
N ARG A 133 0.66 19.24 5.45
CA ARG A 133 1.68 20.27 5.19
C ARG A 133 1.84 20.61 3.71
N SER A 134 1.52 19.67 2.83
CA SER A 134 1.55 19.85 1.37
C SER A 134 0.25 20.45 0.80
N GLY A 135 -0.73 20.76 1.64
CA GLY A 135 -2.03 21.30 1.22
C GLY A 135 -2.89 20.27 0.49
N ALA A 136 -2.73 18.98 0.77
CA ALA A 136 -3.54 17.93 0.17
C ALA A 136 -5.01 18.06 0.61
N VAL A 137 -5.92 17.78 -0.32
CA VAL A 137 -7.38 17.85 -0.08
C VAL A 137 -7.95 16.45 0.00
N LEU A 138 -8.75 16.18 1.04
CA LEU A 138 -9.45 14.91 1.17
C LEU A 138 -10.56 14.84 0.10
N CYS A 139 -10.39 13.94 -0.87
CA CYS A 139 -11.35 13.80 -1.98
C CYS A 139 -12.33 12.63 -1.77
N THR A 140 -11.95 11.61 -0.97
CA THR A 140 -12.80 10.45 -0.72
C THR A 140 -12.50 9.87 0.66
N ARG A 141 -13.54 9.43 1.37
CA ARG A 141 -13.43 8.67 2.60
C ARG A 141 -14.42 7.51 2.58
N ALA A 142 -13.92 6.30 2.84
CA ALA A 142 -14.71 5.09 2.98
C ALA A 142 -14.60 4.54 4.39
N VAL A 143 -15.59 3.78 4.81
CA VAL A 143 -15.59 3.07 6.09
C VAL A 143 -15.55 1.57 5.79
N SER A 144 -14.63 0.86 6.43
CA SER A 144 -14.52 -0.60 6.35
C SER A 144 -14.70 -1.22 7.72
N SER A 145 -15.38 -2.36 7.76
CA SER A 145 -15.47 -3.16 8.97
C SER A 145 -14.25 -4.07 9.08
N VAL A 146 -13.71 -4.19 10.28
CA VAL A 146 -12.56 -5.06 10.58
C VAL A 146 -12.99 -6.10 11.60
N VAL A 147 -12.59 -7.33 11.35
CA VAL A 147 -12.80 -8.46 12.28
C VAL A 147 -11.43 -8.86 12.82
N PRO A 148 -11.10 -8.54 14.09
CA PRO A 148 -9.91 -9.07 14.75
C PRO A 148 -10.04 -10.59 14.85
N LEU A 149 -9.02 -11.33 14.40
CA LEU A 149 -9.06 -12.80 14.42
C LEU A 149 -8.60 -13.40 15.74
N ASP A 150 -7.96 -12.61 16.59
CA ASP A 150 -7.50 -12.95 17.93
C ASP A 150 -8.59 -12.78 19.01
N VAL A 151 -9.69 -12.12 18.65
CA VAL A 151 -10.82 -11.91 19.55
C VAL A 151 -12.01 -12.76 19.11
N PRO A 152 -12.51 -13.70 19.96
CA PRO A 152 -13.69 -14.48 19.64
C PRO A 152 -14.90 -13.56 19.41
N LEU A 153 -15.45 -13.57 18.21
CA LEU A 153 -16.68 -12.85 17.90
C LEU A 153 -17.88 -13.75 18.05
N ALA A 154 -18.84 -13.31 18.88
CA ALA A 154 -20.13 -13.98 18.97
C ALA A 154 -20.88 -13.86 17.63
N MET A 155 -21.09 -14.98 16.96
CA MET A 155 -21.85 -15.04 15.72
C MET A 155 -23.31 -14.71 15.98
N ARG A 156 -23.88 -13.79 15.21
CA ARG A 156 -25.32 -13.51 15.25
C ARG A 156 -26.14 -14.74 14.90
N THR A 157 -27.27 -14.94 15.58
CA THR A 157 -28.18 -16.08 15.38
C THR A 157 -28.54 -16.32 13.91
N LEU A 158 -28.69 -15.25 13.12
CA LEU A 158 -28.97 -15.36 11.69
C LEU A 158 -27.84 -16.05 10.92
N ARG A 159 -26.57 -15.77 11.26
CA ARG A 159 -25.39 -16.41 10.65
C ARG A 159 -25.30 -17.89 11.03
N LEU A 160 -25.52 -18.23 12.30
CA LEU A 160 -25.56 -19.61 12.77
C LEU A 160 -26.66 -20.43 12.10
N ARG A 161 -27.84 -19.82 11.87
CA ARG A 161 -28.92 -20.46 11.09
C ARG A 161 -28.52 -20.68 9.63
N GLY A 162 -27.84 -19.71 9.02
CA GLY A 162 -27.32 -19.84 7.65
C GLY A 162 -26.29 -20.96 7.52
N GLU A 163 -25.33 -21.06 8.45
CA GLU A 163 -24.36 -22.14 8.52
C GLU A 163 -25.03 -23.51 8.64
N LYS A 164 -25.97 -23.67 9.59
CA LYS A 164 -26.74 -24.90 9.75
C LYS A 164 -27.48 -25.29 8.46
N LYS A 165 -28.07 -24.31 7.76
CA LYS A 165 -28.76 -24.56 6.50
C LYS A 165 -27.77 -24.97 5.39
N ALA A 166 -26.58 -24.37 5.35
CA ALA A 166 -25.54 -24.74 4.38
C ALA A 166 -25.10 -26.19 4.59
N LEU A 167 -24.81 -26.59 5.81
CA LEU A 167 -24.45 -27.98 6.16
C LEU A 167 -25.58 -28.98 5.81
N GLN A 168 -26.86 -28.61 6.00
CA GLN A 168 -28.00 -29.44 5.62
C GLN A 168 -28.16 -29.62 4.11
N ASN A 169 -27.53 -28.79 3.29
CA ASN A 169 -27.49 -28.87 1.84
C ASN A 169 -26.11 -29.30 1.31
N ASP A 170 -25.34 -30.01 2.13
CA ASP A 170 -24.02 -30.56 1.79
C ASP A 170 -23.00 -29.52 1.27
N LEU A 171 -23.16 -28.25 1.68
CA LEU A 171 -22.19 -27.20 1.38
C LEU A 171 -21.08 -27.22 2.44
N TYR A 172 -19.85 -27.35 1.98
CA TYR A 172 -18.66 -27.32 2.84
C TYR A 172 -17.57 -26.46 2.22
N ILE A 173 -16.61 -26.05 3.05
CA ILE A 173 -15.42 -25.32 2.61
C ILE A 173 -14.27 -26.32 2.62
N ASP A 174 -13.62 -26.48 1.46
CA ASP A 174 -12.42 -27.28 1.32
C ASP A 174 -11.23 -26.40 0.96
N ARG A 175 -10.01 -26.84 1.28
CA ARG A 175 -8.78 -26.24 0.78
C ARG A 175 -8.45 -26.88 -0.56
N LEU A 176 -8.27 -26.04 -1.57
CA LEU A 176 -7.66 -26.51 -2.83
C LEU A 176 -6.27 -27.07 -2.49
N GLY A 177 -6.01 -28.31 -2.91
CA GLY A 177 -4.68 -28.91 -2.82
C GLY A 177 -3.69 -28.17 -3.74
N ASP A 178 -2.40 -28.25 -3.41
CA ASP A 178 -1.34 -27.58 -4.20
C ASP A 178 -1.25 -28.10 -5.67
N ASN A 179 -2.04 -29.13 -6.03
CA ASN A 179 -2.07 -29.75 -7.35
C ASN A 179 -3.33 -29.46 -8.18
N ASP A 180 -4.23 -28.59 -7.72
CA ASP A 180 -5.52 -28.30 -8.37
C ASP A 180 -5.49 -27.02 -9.23
N GLY A 181 -4.29 -26.58 -9.68
CA GLY A 181 -4.07 -25.41 -10.52
C GLY A 181 -3.40 -25.72 -11.84
#